data_3291e583d9571929e5092eaa8c3cbc62
#
_entry.id   3291e583d9571929e5092eaa8c3cbc62
#
_cell.length_a   1.000
_cell.length_b   1.000
_cell.length_c   1.000
_cell.angle_alpha   90.00
_cell.angle_beta   90.00
_cell.angle_gamma   90.00
#
_symmetry.space_group_name_H-M   'P 1'
#
loop_
_entity.id
_entity.type
_entity.pdbx_description
1 polymer ?
#
loop_
_entity_poly.entity_id
_entity_poly.type
_entity_poly.pdbx_seq_one_letter_code
_entity_poly.pdbx_strand_id
1 'polypeptide(L)'
;MRNKFSLIELISVIAIMVIIMAITLPAFLTMTKGQSVELAAREIGSKLKAVRSYAITNRKYTALVFVTNQAVLSPNYPYKSYRACIVNSSNVFQSWVPDEKWEFFPSGTIIQDISNTTAGYNGGGFGGAANITSVSDAKVFSASTTTDSGIIFKSTGNVVGADAYLVIGEGEYTNGAMNRHNTADSAIVHVDNYTGRVSYGTQ
;
A
#
# COMPACT_ATOMS: atom_id res chain seq x y z
N MET A 1 -33.65 30.34 40.94
CA MET A 1 -34.12 31.03 39.70
C MET A 1 -33.66 30.21 38.51
N ARG A 2 -34.57 29.72 37.66
CA ARG A 2 -34.21 28.99 36.41
C ARG A 2 -34.05 30.03 35.34
N ASN A 3 -32.82 30.25 34.90
CA ASN A 3 -32.56 31.10 33.74
C ASN A 3 -33.20 30.46 32.50
N LYS A 4 -34.13 31.13 31.88
CA LYS A 4 -34.76 30.72 30.63
C LYS A 4 -33.88 31.24 29.50
N PHE A 5 -33.29 30.36 28.72
CA PHE A 5 -32.58 30.74 27.49
C PHE A 5 -33.55 31.40 26.48
N SER A 6 -33.09 32.48 25.91
CA SER A 6 -33.81 33.15 24.84
C SER A 6 -33.60 32.42 23.52
N LEU A 7 -34.63 32.36 22.67
CA LEU A 7 -34.54 31.75 21.35
C LEU A 7 -33.47 32.40 20.48
N ILE A 8 -33.23 33.70 20.65
CA ILE A 8 -32.19 34.45 19.92
C ILE A 8 -30.78 34.05 20.39
N GLU A 9 -30.58 33.73 21.65
CA GLU A 9 -29.32 33.22 22.19
C GLU A 9 -28.95 31.87 21.59
N LEU A 10 -29.95 30.97 21.43
CA LEU A 10 -29.75 29.67 20.81
C LEU A 10 -29.40 29.80 19.31
N ILE A 11 -30.11 30.67 18.57
CA ILE A 11 -29.82 30.90 17.15
C ILE A 11 -28.45 31.52 16.95
N SER A 12 -28.03 32.47 17.79
CA SER A 12 -26.71 33.08 17.68
C SER A 12 -25.58 32.08 17.94
N VAL A 13 -25.73 31.17 18.89
CA VAL A 13 -24.75 30.11 19.17
C VAL A 13 -24.65 29.16 17.98
N ILE A 14 -25.78 28.71 17.42
CA ILE A 14 -25.76 27.82 16.24
C ILE A 14 -25.12 28.53 15.05
N ALA A 15 -25.40 29.81 14.82
CA ALA A 15 -24.81 30.57 13.72
C ALA A 15 -23.27 30.65 13.84
N ILE A 16 -22.75 30.89 15.04
CA ILE A 16 -21.32 30.91 15.29
C ILE A 16 -20.69 29.52 15.07
N MET A 17 -21.35 28.46 15.56
CA MET A 17 -20.88 27.09 15.36
C MET A 17 -20.79 26.71 13.88
N VAL A 18 -21.79 27.08 13.08
CA VAL A 18 -21.78 26.83 11.62
C VAL A 18 -20.63 27.55 10.93
N ILE A 19 -20.36 28.82 11.29
CA ILE A 19 -19.24 29.57 10.74
C ILE A 19 -17.89 28.91 11.07
N ILE A 20 -17.69 28.50 12.32
CA ILE A 20 -16.47 27.82 12.75
C ILE A 20 -16.30 26.48 12.02
N MET A 21 -17.35 25.69 11.90
CA MET A 21 -17.33 24.42 11.17
C MET A 21 -17.00 24.59 9.69
N ALA A 22 -17.54 25.62 9.06
CA ALA A 22 -17.29 25.90 7.65
C ALA A 22 -15.80 26.18 7.33
N ILE A 23 -15.06 26.72 8.28
CA ILE A 23 -13.63 27.00 8.12
C ILE A 23 -12.76 25.80 8.54
N THR A 24 -13.13 25.11 9.62
CA THR A 24 -12.31 24.03 10.19
C THR A 24 -12.40 22.72 9.42
N LEU A 25 -13.56 22.38 8.85
CA LEU A 25 -13.78 21.13 8.13
C LEU A 25 -12.83 20.96 6.93
N PRO A 26 -12.71 21.91 5.99
CA PRO A 26 -11.82 21.76 4.85
C PRO A 26 -10.34 21.67 5.27
N ALA A 27 -9.92 22.42 6.29
CA ALA A 27 -8.57 22.35 6.80
C ALA A 27 -8.24 20.99 7.41
N PHE A 28 -9.18 20.38 8.13
CA PHE A 28 -9.00 19.05 8.71
C PHE A 28 -8.91 17.97 7.62
N LEU A 29 -9.73 18.03 6.57
CA LEU A 29 -9.71 17.07 5.46
C LEU A 29 -8.40 17.11 4.66
N THR A 30 -7.76 18.26 4.55
CA THR A 30 -6.45 18.37 3.86
C THR A 30 -5.31 17.82 4.71
N MET A 31 -5.34 18.00 6.04
CA MET A 31 -4.31 17.46 6.94
C MET A 31 -4.29 15.92 6.99
N THR A 32 -5.44 15.28 6.87
CA THR A 32 -5.53 13.82 6.97
C THR A 32 -5.05 13.10 5.72
N LYS A 33 -5.06 13.73 4.56
CA LYS A 33 -4.69 13.09 3.28
C LYS A 33 -3.20 12.74 3.20
N GLY A 34 -2.30 13.68 3.44
CA GLY A 34 -0.86 13.41 3.40
C GLY A 34 -0.37 12.42 4.45
N GLN A 35 -1.04 12.36 5.61
CA GLN A 35 -0.70 11.41 6.68
C GLN A 35 -1.00 9.96 6.29
N SER A 36 -2.01 9.68 5.47
CA SER A 36 -2.37 8.33 5.05
C SER A 36 -1.28 7.70 4.17
N VAL A 37 -0.67 8.47 3.28
CA VAL A 37 0.41 8.02 2.38
C VAL A 37 1.67 7.69 3.19
N GLU A 38 2.05 8.56 4.13
CA GLU A 38 3.21 8.33 4.98
C GLU A 38 3.00 7.11 5.90
N LEU A 39 1.80 6.97 6.48
CA LEU A 39 1.44 5.81 7.29
C LEU A 39 1.54 4.52 6.46
N ALA A 40 0.99 4.49 5.25
CA ALA A 40 1.08 3.36 4.33
C ALA A 40 2.53 3.01 4.00
N ALA A 41 3.39 4.00 3.76
CA ALA A 41 4.81 3.76 3.49
C ALA A 41 5.53 3.13 4.70
N ARG A 42 5.24 3.60 5.91
CA ARG A 42 5.81 3.04 7.14
C ARG A 42 5.30 1.62 7.41
N GLU A 43 4.03 1.37 7.18
CA GLU A 43 3.40 0.06 7.34
C GLU A 43 4.01 -0.97 6.39
N ILE A 44 4.05 -0.68 5.09
CA ILE A 44 4.63 -1.57 4.09
C ILE A 44 6.13 -1.80 4.33
N GLY A 45 6.87 -0.76 4.73
CA GLY A 45 8.27 -0.90 5.05
C GLY A 45 8.52 -1.77 6.28
N SER A 46 7.66 -1.72 7.27
CA SER A 46 7.70 -2.63 8.42
C SER A 46 7.39 -4.06 8.01
N LYS A 47 6.42 -4.23 7.12
CA LYS A 47 6.05 -5.54 6.55
C LYS A 47 7.19 -6.14 5.73
N LEU A 48 7.85 -5.35 4.88
CA LEU A 48 9.01 -5.80 4.11
C LEU A 48 10.16 -6.27 5.01
N LYS A 49 10.41 -5.56 6.12
CA LYS A 49 11.41 -5.98 7.12
C LYS A 49 11.01 -7.32 7.78
N ALA A 50 9.74 -7.51 8.10
CA ALA A 50 9.22 -8.75 8.66
C ALA A 50 9.35 -9.91 7.68
N VAL A 51 8.99 -9.72 6.41
CA VAL A 51 9.12 -10.73 5.34
C VAL A 51 10.58 -11.11 5.13
N ARG A 52 11.49 -10.11 5.11
CA ARG A 52 12.94 -10.35 5.04
C ARG A 52 13.45 -11.18 6.23
N SER A 53 13.04 -10.83 7.44
CA SER A 53 13.40 -11.56 8.65
C SER A 53 12.91 -13.00 8.59
N TYR A 54 11.67 -13.22 8.13
CA TYR A 54 11.10 -14.54 7.93
C TYR A 54 11.90 -15.38 6.91
N ALA A 55 12.32 -14.77 5.80
CA ALA A 55 13.14 -15.42 4.77
C ALA A 55 14.47 -15.94 5.35
N ILE A 56 15.15 -15.12 6.15
CA ILE A 56 16.43 -15.46 6.78
C ILE A 56 16.25 -16.55 7.83
N THR A 57 15.26 -16.38 8.73
CA THR A 57 15.03 -17.28 9.86
C THR A 57 14.62 -18.68 9.39
N ASN A 58 13.75 -18.75 8.39
CA ASN A 58 13.25 -20.03 7.88
C ASN A 58 14.07 -20.58 6.70
N ARG A 59 15.11 -19.84 6.26
CA ARG A 59 15.95 -20.22 5.12
C ARG A 59 15.16 -20.51 3.83
N LYS A 60 14.11 -19.72 3.59
CA LYS A 60 13.21 -19.86 2.43
C LYS A 60 13.18 -18.57 1.64
N TYR A 61 12.92 -18.69 0.34
CA TYR A 61 12.54 -17.53 -0.46
C TYR A 61 11.15 -17.09 -0.03
N THR A 62 11.04 -15.83 0.36
CA THR A 62 9.76 -15.27 0.84
C THR A 62 9.49 -13.97 0.10
N ALA A 63 8.27 -13.78 -0.33
CA ALA A 63 7.87 -12.62 -1.09
C ALA A 63 6.75 -11.85 -0.39
N LEU A 64 6.73 -10.54 -0.60
CA LEU A 64 5.55 -9.71 -0.38
C LEU A 64 4.88 -9.51 -1.74
N VAL A 65 3.72 -10.13 -1.92
CA VAL A 65 2.91 -10.06 -3.15
C VAL A 65 1.98 -8.87 -3.07
N PHE A 66 1.88 -8.12 -4.15
CA PHE A 66 0.91 -7.06 -4.37
C PHE A 66 -0.08 -7.51 -5.43
N VAL A 67 -1.36 -7.33 -5.20
CA VAL A 67 -2.37 -7.64 -6.20
C VAL A 67 -2.33 -6.56 -7.28
N THR A 68 -1.70 -6.88 -8.39
CA THR A 68 -1.61 -6.00 -9.57
C THR A 68 -2.47 -6.51 -10.73
N ASN A 69 -2.94 -7.75 -10.64
CA ASN A 69 -3.82 -8.36 -11.62
C ASN A 69 -5.26 -7.91 -11.41
N GLN A 70 -5.97 -7.71 -12.52
CA GLN A 70 -7.39 -7.29 -12.52
C GLN A 70 -8.37 -8.48 -12.43
N ALA A 71 -7.87 -9.72 -12.55
CA ALA A 71 -8.68 -10.93 -12.45
C ALA A 71 -9.01 -11.29 -10.99
N VAL A 72 -9.64 -10.36 -10.28
CA VAL A 72 -10.02 -10.48 -8.87
C VAL A 72 -11.53 -10.52 -8.68
N LEU A 73 -11.97 -11.16 -7.62
CA LEU A 73 -13.39 -11.26 -7.26
C LEU A 73 -13.96 -9.96 -6.69
N SER A 74 -13.12 -9.09 -6.18
CA SER A 74 -13.53 -7.81 -5.59
C SER A 74 -12.62 -6.67 -6.03
N PRO A 75 -13.17 -5.51 -6.42
CA PRO A 75 -12.41 -4.34 -6.84
C PRO A 75 -11.57 -3.69 -5.72
N ASN A 76 -11.71 -4.17 -4.49
CA ASN A 76 -10.97 -3.62 -3.35
C ASN A 76 -9.53 -4.15 -3.24
N TYR A 77 -9.17 -5.21 -3.96
CA TYR A 77 -7.83 -5.81 -3.88
C TYR A 77 -6.78 -5.15 -4.77
N PRO A 78 -7.05 -4.83 -6.04
CA PRO A 78 -6.02 -4.34 -6.94
C PRO A 78 -5.38 -3.04 -6.45
N TYR A 79 -4.04 -3.04 -6.46
CA TYR A 79 -3.17 -1.92 -6.05
C TYR A 79 -3.33 -1.44 -4.60
N LYS A 80 -4.18 -2.10 -3.81
CA LYS A 80 -4.50 -1.74 -2.42
C LYS A 80 -4.13 -2.80 -1.41
N SER A 81 -3.83 -4.01 -1.86
CA SER A 81 -3.62 -5.15 -0.97
C SER A 81 -2.29 -5.84 -1.19
N TYR A 82 -1.79 -6.42 -0.11
CA TYR A 82 -0.55 -7.18 -0.10
C TYR A 82 -0.62 -8.33 0.91
N ARG A 83 0.18 -9.37 0.65
CA ARG A 83 0.31 -10.52 1.56
C ARG A 83 1.65 -11.20 1.40
N ALA A 84 2.20 -11.74 2.48
CA ALA A 84 3.45 -12.49 2.44
C ALA A 84 3.23 -13.95 2.01
N CYS A 85 4.09 -14.43 1.12
CA CYS A 85 4.06 -15.80 0.64
C CYS A 85 5.47 -16.41 0.55
N ILE A 86 5.53 -17.73 0.50
CA ILE A 86 6.73 -18.51 0.25
C ILE A 86 6.76 -18.83 -1.24
N VAL A 87 7.91 -18.61 -1.86
CA VAL A 87 8.14 -18.92 -3.28
C VAL A 87 9.36 -19.82 -3.42
N ASN A 88 9.53 -20.44 -4.59
CA ASN A 88 10.75 -21.15 -4.92
C ASN A 88 11.80 -20.25 -5.59
N SER A 89 12.95 -20.80 -5.93
CA SER A 89 14.03 -20.08 -6.62
C SER A 89 13.69 -19.60 -8.04
N SER A 90 12.60 -20.09 -8.62
CA SER A 90 12.07 -19.69 -9.91
C SER A 90 10.89 -18.71 -9.79
N ASN A 91 10.69 -18.10 -8.62
CA ASN A 91 9.62 -17.16 -8.32
C ASN A 91 8.20 -17.74 -8.43
N VAL A 92 8.05 -19.06 -8.31
CA VAL A 92 6.74 -19.72 -8.32
C VAL A 92 6.20 -19.78 -6.89
N PHE A 93 4.96 -19.37 -6.72
CA PHE A 93 4.25 -19.44 -5.45
C PHE A 93 4.19 -20.90 -4.94
N GLN A 94 4.42 -21.08 -3.65
CA GLN A 94 4.35 -22.38 -2.97
C GLN A 94 3.24 -22.41 -1.92
N SER A 95 3.21 -21.42 -1.05
CA SER A 95 2.21 -21.30 0.01
C SER A 95 2.21 -19.89 0.59
N TRP A 96 1.14 -19.53 1.28
CA TRP A 96 1.14 -18.34 2.12
C TRP A 96 2.01 -18.57 3.35
N VAL A 97 2.61 -17.49 3.86
CA VAL A 97 3.26 -17.52 5.18
C VAL A 97 2.19 -17.85 6.22
N PRO A 98 2.43 -18.77 7.17
CA PRO A 98 1.47 -19.11 8.22
C PRO A 98 0.99 -17.86 8.99
N ASP A 99 -0.30 -17.87 9.34
CA ASP A 99 -0.99 -16.80 10.09
C ASP A 99 -1.06 -15.44 9.40
N GLU A 100 -0.47 -15.29 8.22
CA GLU A 100 -0.56 -14.08 7.41
C GLU A 100 -1.92 -14.01 6.68
N LYS A 101 -2.48 -12.79 6.67
CA LYS A 101 -3.71 -12.45 5.95
C LYS A 101 -3.45 -11.38 4.91
N TRP A 102 -4.42 -11.14 4.05
CA TRP A 102 -4.41 -9.97 3.19
C TRP A 102 -4.50 -8.71 4.06
N GLU A 103 -3.56 -7.83 3.88
CA GLU A 103 -3.52 -6.49 4.46
C GLU A 103 -3.82 -5.46 3.37
N PHE A 104 -4.39 -4.34 3.78
CA PHE A 104 -4.83 -3.31 2.86
C PHE A 104 -4.21 -1.98 3.27
N PHE A 105 -3.84 -1.17 2.27
CA PHE A 105 -3.45 0.20 2.53
C PHE A 105 -4.61 1.02 3.11
N PRO A 106 -4.31 2.08 3.86
CA PRO A 106 -5.30 3.05 4.31
C PRO A 106 -6.17 3.56 3.15
N SER A 107 -7.42 3.90 3.46
CA SER A 107 -8.37 4.38 2.45
C SER A 107 -7.81 5.58 1.68
N GLY A 108 -7.98 5.58 0.36
CA GLY A 108 -7.47 6.63 -0.52
C GLY A 108 -5.99 6.49 -0.89
N THR A 109 -5.32 5.41 -0.45
CA THR A 109 -3.91 5.14 -0.75
C THR A 109 -3.77 3.89 -1.61
N ILE A 110 -2.88 3.95 -2.61
CA ILE A 110 -2.58 2.84 -3.52
C ILE A 110 -1.08 2.76 -3.79
N ILE A 111 -0.61 1.58 -4.21
CA ILE A 111 0.69 1.46 -4.89
C ILE A 111 0.52 1.99 -6.31
N GLN A 112 1.28 3.02 -6.62
CA GLN A 112 1.27 3.66 -7.94
C GLN A 112 2.28 3.05 -8.90
N ASP A 113 3.41 2.58 -8.37
CA ASP A 113 4.51 2.02 -9.16
C ASP A 113 5.44 1.18 -8.29
N ILE A 114 6.16 0.24 -8.91
CA ILE A 114 7.34 -0.42 -8.35
C ILE A 114 8.45 -0.32 -9.41
N SER A 115 9.31 0.66 -9.25
CA SER A 115 10.39 0.96 -10.17
C SER A 115 11.71 0.29 -9.73
N ASN A 116 12.62 0.07 -10.68
CA ASN A 116 14.00 -0.32 -10.44
C ASN A 116 14.98 0.88 -10.51
N THR A 117 14.47 2.08 -10.66
CA THR A 117 15.24 3.32 -10.73
C THR A 117 14.83 4.27 -9.60
N THR A 118 15.73 5.19 -9.23
CA THR A 118 15.51 6.19 -8.17
C THR A 118 14.47 7.24 -8.52
N ALA A 119 14.09 7.37 -9.75
CA ALA A 119 13.12 8.35 -10.18
C ALA A 119 11.72 7.87 -9.80
N GLY A 120 11.02 8.52 -8.92
CA GLY A 120 9.63 8.30 -8.53
C GLY A 120 8.71 7.61 -9.56
N TYR A 121 7.49 8.02 -9.68
CA TYR A 121 6.54 7.40 -10.61
C TYR A 121 7.03 7.40 -12.08
N ASN A 122 7.16 6.21 -12.64
CA ASN A 122 7.64 6.02 -14.02
C ASN A 122 6.56 5.39 -14.93
N GLY A 123 5.33 5.90 -14.86
CA GLY A 123 4.26 5.48 -15.76
C GLY A 123 3.39 4.31 -15.26
N GLY A 124 3.52 3.87 -14.01
CA GLY A 124 2.69 2.79 -13.42
C GLY A 124 3.13 1.39 -13.85
N GLY A 125 4.40 1.24 -14.21
CA GLY A 125 5.01 -0.06 -14.52
C GLY A 125 5.59 -0.70 -13.25
N PHE A 126 5.32 -1.98 -13.02
CA PHE A 126 5.90 -2.73 -11.89
C PHE A 126 7.25 -3.37 -12.26
N GLY A 127 8.08 -2.64 -13.03
CA GLY A 127 9.37 -3.13 -13.57
C GLY A 127 10.45 -3.40 -12.51
N GLY A 128 10.33 -2.82 -11.31
CA GLY A 128 11.20 -3.11 -10.17
C GLY A 128 10.73 -4.29 -9.32
N ALA A 129 9.55 -4.82 -9.59
CA ALA A 129 9.03 -6.00 -8.93
C ALA A 129 9.41 -7.27 -9.68
N ALA A 130 9.56 -8.36 -8.94
CA ALA A 130 9.61 -9.68 -9.54
C ALA A 130 8.17 -10.18 -9.83
N ASN A 131 8.00 -10.86 -10.96
CA ASN A 131 6.76 -11.57 -11.25
C ASN A 131 6.73 -12.87 -10.44
N ILE A 132 5.68 -13.02 -9.64
CA ILE A 132 5.41 -14.24 -8.89
C ILE A 132 4.31 -14.99 -9.63
N THR A 133 4.65 -16.16 -10.16
CA THR A 133 3.73 -16.98 -10.94
C THR A 133 2.97 -17.96 -10.08
N SER A 134 1.81 -18.40 -10.58
CA SER A 134 0.96 -19.41 -9.93
C SER A 134 0.43 -18.99 -8.55
N VAL A 135 0.29 -17.70 -8.30
CA VAL A 135 -0.35 -17.21 -7.06
C VAL A 135 -1.79 -17.69 -7.04
N SER A 136 -2.21 -18.32 -5.95
CA SER A 136 -3.58 -18.82 -5.83
C SER A 136 -4.21 -18.43 -4.49
N ASP A 137 -5.40 -17.89 -4.58
CA ASP A 137 -6.31 -17.67 -3.45
C ASP A 137 -7.74 -17.57 -4.00
N ALA A 138 -8.50 -18.64 -3.80
CA ALA A 138 -9.87 -18.74 -4.33
C ALA A 138 -10.85 -17.70 -3.76
N LYS A 139 -10.47 -16.97 -2.69
CA LYS A 139 -11.27 -15.89 -2.13
C LYS A 139 -10.96 -14.53 -2.77
N VAL A 140 -9.84 -14.42 -3.45
CA VAL A 140 -9.34 -13.15 -4.01
C VAL A 140 -9.38 -13.18 -5.53
N PHE A 141 -8.87 -14.25 -6.14
CA PHE A 141 -8.73 -14.36 -7.58
C PHE A 141 -9.89 -15.13 -8.22
N SER A 142 -10.34 -14.66 -9.37
CA SER A 142 -11.35 -15.35 -10.19
C SER A 142 -10.77 -16.54 -10.95
N ALA A 143 -9.46 -16.51 -11.23
CA ALA A 143 -8.74 -17.61 -11.84
C ALA A 143 -8.13 -18.54 -10.77
N SER A 144 -7.88 -19.79 -11.10
CA SER A 144 -7.26 -20.77 -10.20
C SER A 144 -5.83 -20.37 -9.81
N THR A 145 -5.12 -19.70 -10.72
CA THR A 145 -3.78 -19.14 -10.51
C THR A 145 -3.62 -17.84 -11.29
N THR A 146 -2.84 -16.92 -10.75
CA THR A 146 -2.51 -15.63 -11.38
C THR A 146 -1.01 -15.38 -11.35
N THR A 147 -0.57 -14.37 -12.09
CA THR A 147 0.77 -13.81 -11.97
C THR A 147 0.62 -12.41 -11.41
N ASP A 148 1.27 -12.15 -10.29
CA ASP A 148 1.24 -10.87 -9.60
C ASP A 148 2.64 -10.36 -9.32
N SER A 149 2.76 -9.08 -9.08
CA SER A 149 4.04 -8.42 -8.79
C SER A 149 4.39 -8.52 -7.31
N GLY A 150 5.68 -8.65 -6.99
CA GLY A 150 6.12 -8.69 -5.60
C GLY A 150 7.60 -8.42 -5.41
N ILE A 151 7.98 -8.24 -4.17
CA ILE A 151 9.39 -8.14 -3.75
C ILE A 151 9.78 -9.45 -3.06
N ILE A 152 10.77 -10.12 -3.63
CA ILE A 152 11.21 -11.45 -3.18
C ILE A 152 12.53 -11.34 -2.44
N PHE A 153 12.56 -11.81 -1.21
CA PHE A 153 13.78 -11.96 -0.41
C PHE A 153 14.31 -13.39 -0.49
N LYS A 154 15.61 -13.52 -0.75
CA LYS A 154 16.32 -14.79 -0.65
C LYS A 154 16.52 -15.18 0.82
N SER A 155 16.87 -16.43 1.06
CA SER A 155 17.23 -16.93 2.39
C SER A 155 18.41 -16.20 3.04
N THR A 156 19.21 -15.48 2.27
CA THR A 156 20.30 -14.62 2.73
C THR A 156 19.86 -13.21 3.11
N GLY A 157 18.60 -12.85 2.83
CA GLY A 157 18.04 -11.54 3.08
C GLY A 157 18.22 -10.52 1.96
N ASN A 158 18.88 -10.89 0.86
CA ASN A 158 19.01 -10.09 -0.36
C ASN A 158 17.71 -10.16 -1.17
N VAL A 159 17.45 -9.16 -1.99
CA VAL A 159 16.30 -9.15 -2.92
C VAL A 159 16.65 -9.91 -4.20
N VAL A 160 15.66 -10.51 -4.85
CA VAL A 160 15.79 -11.11 -6.17
C VAL A 160 15.62 -10.00 -7.22
N GLY A 161 16.61 -9.86 -8.10
CA GLY A 161 16.60 -8.85 -9.15
C GLY A 161 17.35 -7.57 -8.76
N ALA A 162 16.84 -6.43 -9.17
CA ALA A 162 17.40 -5.11 -8.89
C ALA A 162 16.81 -4.49 -7.61
N ASP A 163 17.26 -3.28 -7.29
CA ASP A 163 16.62 -2.44 -6.27
C ASP A 163 15.13 -2.25 -6.58
N ALA A 164 14.31 -2.18 -5.55
CA ALA A 164 12.89 -1.91 -5.70
C ALA A 164 12.51 -0.59 -5.00
N TYR A 165 11.89 0.28 -5.76
CA TYR A 165 11.34 1.55 -5.30
C TYR A 165 9.82 1.49 -5.39
N LEU A 166 9.14 1.31 -4.25
CA LEU A 166 7.68 1.35 -4.19
C LEU A 166 7.25 2.81 -4.09
N VAL A 167 6.45 3.24 -5.05
CA VAL A 167 5.82 4.56 -5.04
C VAL A 167 4.39 4.39 -4.53
N ILE A 168 4.11 4.97 -3.38
CA ILE A 168 2.81 4.95 -2.71
C ILE A 168 2.25 6.37 -2.75
N GLY A 169 1.03 6.52 -3.18
CA GLY A 169 0.41 7.83 -3.28
C GLY A 169 -1.10 7.78 -3.16
N GLU A 170 -1.72 8.94 -3.22
CA GLU A 170 -3.17 9.06 -3.22
C GLU A 170 -3.77 8.53 -4.51
N GLY A 171 -4.83 7.74 -4.39
CA GLY A 171 -5.54 7.22 -5.55
C GLY A 171 -6.54 6.14 -5.18
N GLU A 172 -7.21 5.68 -6.22
CA GLU A 172 -8.19 4.60 -6.12
C GLU A 172 -8.15 3.71 -7.38
N TYR A 173 -8.61 2.50 -7.22
CA TYR A 173 -8.84 1.60 -8.34
C TYR A 173 -10.35 1.50 -8.57
N THR A 174 -10.82 2.02 -9.70
CA THR A 174 -12.25 2.04 -10.09
C THR A 174 -12.38 1.78 -11.58
N ASN A 175 -13.44 1.08 -11.96
CA ASN A 175 -13.76 0.77 -13.36
C ASN A 175 -12.63 0.09 -14.15
N GLY A 176 -11.82 -0.74 -13.49
CA GLY A 176 -10.71 -1.43 -14.15
C GLY A 176 -9.46 -0.57 -14.38
N ALA A 177 -9.41 0.63 -13.84
CA ALA A 177 -8.29 1.54 -13.98
C ALA A 177 -7.79 2.08 -12.63
N MET A 178 -6.51 2.36 -12.57
CA MET A 178 -5.87 3.05 -11.45
C MET A 178 -5.99 4.56 -11.66
N ASN A 179 -6.75 5.21 -10.80
CA ASN A 179 -6.94 6.67 -10.81
C ASN A 179 -6.06 7.29 -9.71
N ARG A 180 -5.08 8.08 -10.12
CA ARG A 180 -4.17 8.81 -9.22
C ARG A 180 -4.73 10.19 -8.97
N HIS A 181 -4.85 10.58 -7.70
CA HIS A 181 -5.43 11.88 -7.34
C HIS A 181 -4.37 12.97 -7.20
N ASN A 182 -3.22 12.61 -6.64
CA ASN A 182 -2.08 13.54 -6.52
C ASN A 182 -0.80 12.80 -6.92
N THR A 183 -0.03 13.39 -7.83
CA THR A 183 1.23 12.83 -8.31
C THR A 183 2.45 13.45 -7.64
N ALA A 184 2.25 14.58 -6.95
CA ALA A 184 3.31 15.30 -6.25
C ALA A 184 3.51 14.80 -4.81
N ASP A 185 2.44 14.31 -4.16
CA ASP A 185 2.51 13.73 -2.81
C ASP A 185 2.62 12.21 -2.89
N SER A 186 3.83 11.72 -3.07
CA SER A 186 4.11 10.28 -3.01
C SER A 186 5.23 9.98 -2.03
N ALA A 187 5.06 8.90 -1.29
CA ALA A 187 6.11 8.32 -0.46
C ALA A 187 6.80 7.19 -1.23
N ILE A 188 8.12 7.14 -1.12
CA ILE A 188 8.94 6.12 -1.76
C ILE A 188 9.51 5.20 -0.67
N VAL A 189 9.26 3.90 -0.83
CA VAL A 189 9.91 2.87 -0.01
C VAL A 189 10.93 2.16 -0.89
N HIS A 190 12.21 2.36 -0.58
CA HIS A 190 13.32 1.75 -1.29
C HIS A 190 13.78 0.49 -0.59
N VAL A 191 13.98 -0.57 -1.34
CA VAL A 191 14.56 -1.83 -0.89
C VAL A 191 15.81 -2.12 -1.70
N ASP A 192 16.94 -2.06 -1.04
CA ASP A 192 18.26 -2.33 -1.63
C ASP A 192 18.41 -3.82 -1.96
N ASN A 193 18.84 -4.14 -3.16
CA ASN A 193 18.88 -5.52 -3.64
C ASN A 193 20.00 -6.36 -2.97
N TYR A 194 21.11 -5.76 -2.62
CA TYR A 194 22.26 -6.47 -2.04
C TYR A 194 22.07 -6.76 -0.55
N THR A 195 21.53 -5.82 0.17
CA THR A 195 21.38 -5.93 1.63
C THR A 195 19.96 -6.25 2.07
N GLY A 196 18.95 -6.04 1.21
CA GLY A 196 17.54 -6.11 1.56
C GLY A 196 17.12 -5.04 2.57
N ARG A 197 17.93 -3.96 2.72
CA ARG A 197 17.62 -2.87 3.64
C ARG A 197 16.47 -2.02 3.09
N VAL A 198 15.54 -1.71 3.97
CA VAL A 198 14.41 -0.83 3.65
C VAL A 198 14.70 0.57 4.14
N SER A 199 14.58 1.55 3.25
CA SER A 199 14.71 2.98 3.53
C SER A 199 13.51 3.74 2.96
N TYR A 200 13.31 4.99 3.40
CA TYR A 200 12.17 5.82 3.04
C TYR A 200 12.65 7.12 2.42
N GLY A 201 11.93 7.58 1.40
CA GLY A 201 12.10 8.87 0.76
C GLY A 201 10.72 9.50 0.49
N THR A 202 10.71 10.79 0.25
CA THR A 202 9.55 11.53 -0.28
C THR A 202 9.94 12.12 -1.62
N GLN A 203 9.00 12.22 -2.53
CA GLN A 203 9.13 13.04 -3.74
C GLN A 203 8.73 14.45 -3.46
#